data_c16a1348f827c1b35dad137cb6ff5aba
#
_entry.id   c16a1348f827c1b35dad137cb6ff5aba
#
_cell.length_a   1.000
_cell.length_b   1.000
_cell.length_c   1.000
_cell.angle_alpha   90.00
_cell.angle_beta   90.00
_cell.angle_gamma   90.00
#
_symmetry.space_group_name_H-M   'P 1'
#
loop_
_entity.id
_entity.type
_entity.pdbx_description
1 polymer ?
#
loop_
_entity_poly.entity_id
_entity_poly.type
_entity_poly.pdbx_seq_one_letter_code
_entity_poly.pdbx_strand_id
1 'polypeptide(L)'
;METIRKLSEKNRDINAKPAVAIAFLGDSVTQGCFEVYTTETGGIETVFDAENAYHTHLRKILNTLFPAAALNIINAGISGGCARGGLERIERDVLRYSPDMCVVCFGLNDTGNYGIEEYKAALTGIFDRLLKEGVEVIFMTPNMMCTKISCHIKEENIRKVGEDILNNQVSGKLGQYLEAAKKIAVSKNIPVCDCYSKWKTLENSGVDTTELLANHLNHPTRDMNWLFAYSLVETMFEN
;
A
#
# COMPACT_ATOMS: atom_id res chain seq x y z
N MET A 1 -2.77 -18.91 -3.95
CA MET A 1 -3.93 -18.04 -4.26
C MET A 1 -4.51 -18.37 -5.63
N GLU A 2 -5.83 -18.17 -5.79
CA GLU A 2 -6.55 -18.42 -7.04
C GLU A 2 -6.05 -17.54 -8.21
N THR A 3 -5.72 -16.28 -7.93
CA THR A 3 -5.18 -15.34 -8.94
C THR A 3 -3.86 -15.85 -9.54
N ILE A 4 -2.97 -16.48 -8.76
CA ILE A 4 -1.73 -17.09 -9.27
C ILE A 4 -2.07 -18.29 -10.17
N ARG A 5 -3.07 -19.11 -9.80
CA ARG A 5 -3.55 -20.19 -10.65
C ARG A 5 -4.08 -19.68 -11.99
N LYS A 6 -4.89 -18.60 -11.96
CA LYS A 6 -5.40 -17.95 -13.18
C LYS A 6 -4.27 -17.40 -14.06
N LEU A 7 -3.24 -16.76 -13.48
CA LEU A 7 -2.06 -16.32 -14.23
C LEU A 7 -1.34 -17.49 -14.91
N SER A 8 -1.13 -18.60 -14.17
CA SER A 8 -0.52 -19.82 -14.72
C SER A 8 -1.34 -20.42 -15.86
N GLU A 9 -2.67 -20.49 -15.72
CA GLU A 9 -3.57 -20.98 -16.76
C GLU A 9 -3.56 -20.07 -17.99
N LYS A 10 -3.63 -18.74 -17.79
CA LYS A 10 -3.55 -17.76 -18.88
C LYS A 10 -2.21 -17.86 -19.61
N ASN A 11 -1.12 -18.05 -18.89
CA ASN A 11 0.22 -18.22 -19.48
C ASN A 11 0.34 -19.46 -20.36
N ARG A 12 -0.41 -20.53 -20.03
CA ARG A 12 -0.43 -21.80 -20.81
C ARG A 12 -1.37 -21.72 -22.02
N ASP A 13 -2.48 -21.01 -21.89
CA ASP A 13 -3.51 -20.89 -22.93
C ASP A 13 -3.99 -19.44 -23.05
N ILE A 14 -3.27 -18.70 -23.86
CA ILE A 14 -3.52 -17.27 -24.09
C ILE A 14 -4.82 -17.00 -24.84
N ASN A 15 -5.37 -18.00 -25.57
CA ASN A 15 -6.56 -17.82 -26.39
C ASN A 15 -7.84 -18.14 -25.61
N ALA A 16 -7.86 -19.23 -24.82
CA ALA A 16 -9.05 -19.67 -24.11
C ALA A 16 -9.25 -19.02 -22.74
N LYS A 17 -8.18 -18.53 -22.11
CA LYS A 17 -8.27 -17.95 -20.75
C LYS A 17 -8.33 -16.42 -20.76
N PRO A 18 -9.15 -15.78 -19.89
CA PRO A 18 -9.23 -14.33 -19.82
C PRO A 18 -7.93 -13.72 -19.26
N ALA A 19 -7.74 -12.42 -19.48
CA ALA A 19 -6.71 -11.65 -18.79
C ALA A 19 -6.98 -11.63 -17.29
N VAL A 20 -5.91 -11.51 -16.48
CA VAL A 20 -6.01 -11.36 -15.03
C VAL A 20 -5.90 -9.88 -14.66
N ALA A 21 -6.69 -9.43 -13.69
CA ALA A 21 -6.66 -8.05 -13.21
C ALA A 21 -6.42 -7.99 -11.70
N ILE A 22 -5.44 -7.18 -11.27
CA ILE A 22 -5.12 -6.94 -9.87
C ILE A 22 -5.29 -5.46 -9.57
N ALA A 23 -6.16 -5.13 -8.62
CA ALA A 23 -6.36 -3.77 -8.13
C ALA A 23 -5.52 -3.49 -6.88
N PHE A 24 -5.14 -2.22 -6.71
CA PHE A 24 -4.39 -1.73 -5.55
C PHE A 24 -5.12 -0.53 -4.97
N LEU A 25 -5.81 -0.73 -3.86
CA LEU A 25 -6.58 0.28 -3.16
C LEU A 25 -5.77 0.81 -1.97
N GLY A 26 -5.41 2.10 -2.00
CA GLY A 26 -4.57 2.67 -0.96
C GLY A 26 -4.44 4.20 -1.04
N ASP A 27 -3.39 4.69 -0.42
CA ASP A 27 -3.07 6.11 -0.29
C ASP A 27 -2.00 6.59 -1.28
N SER A 28 -1.19 7.59 -0.89
CA SER A 28 -0.09 8.16 -1.68
C SER A 28 0.99 7.12 -2.04
N VAL A 29 1.30 6.18 -1.15
CA VAL A 29 2.30 5.12 -1.41
C VAL A 29 1.80 4.22 -2.54
N THR A 30 0.51 3.87 -2.54
CA THR A 30 -0.13 3.11 -3.61
C THR A 30 -0.21 3.92 -4.89
N GLN A 31 -0.53 5.22 -4.81
CA GLN A 31 -0.58 6.09 -5.99
C GLN A 31 0.78 6.22 -6.70
N GLY A 32 1.89 6.07 -5.98
CA GLY A 32 3.25 6.25 -6.46
C GLY A 32 3.77 7.67 -6.21
N CYS A 33 3.54 8.16 -4.99
CA CYS A 33 4.08 9.44 -4.53
C CYS A 33 5.44 9.23 -3.85
N PHE A 34 6.35 10.16 -4.06
CA PHE A 34 7.73 10.10 -3.55
C PHE A 34 8.13 11.36 -2.80
N GLU A 35 8.91 12.25 -3.38
CA GLU A 35 9.35 13.49 -2.77
C GLU A 35 8.18 14.44 -2.55
N VAL A 36 8.35 15.39 -1.62
CA VAL A 36 7.40 16.49 -1.41
C VAL A 36 8.12 17.81 -1.59
N TYR A 37 7.39 18.83 -2.01
CA TYR A 37 7.91 20.18 -2.18
C TYR A 37 6.84 21.22 -1.84
N THR A 38 7.29 22.42 -1.50
CA THR A 38 6.39 23.56 -1.24
C THR A 38 6.09 24.29 -2.54
N THR A 39 4.81 24.49 -2.83
CA THR A 39 4.36 25.27 -3.98
C THR A 39 4.58 26.78 -3.76
N GLU A 40 4.50 27.59 -4.81
CA GLU A 40 4.58 29.05 -4.73
C GLU A 40 3.52 29.65 -3.79
N THR A 41 2.38 29.00 -3.62
CA THR A 41 1.29 29.41 -2.70
C THR A 41 1.46 28.89 -1.27
N GLY A 42 2.58 28.19 -0.97
CA GLY A 42 2.88 27.63 0.35
C GLY A 42 2.21 26.28 0.65
N GLY A 43 1.47 25.71 -0.30
CA GLY A 43 0.94 24.34 -0.21
C GLY A 43 2.06 23.29 -0.33
N ILE A 44 1.78 22.08 0.13
CA ILE A 44 2.69 20.93 -0.02
C ILE A 44 2.13 20.03 -1.12
N GLU A 45 2.96 19.75 -2.12
CA GLU A 45 2.66 18.84 -3.23
C GLU A 45 3.67 17.69 -3.26
N THR A 46 3.37 16.64 -4.04
CA THR A 46 4.21 15.45 -4.15
C THR A 46 4.62 15.17 -5.58
N VAL A 47 5.78 14.53 -5.75
CA VAL A 47 6.23 14.00 -7.05
C VAL A 47 5.54 12.66 -7.28
N PHE A 48 4.83 12.53 -8.41
CA PHE A 48 4.17 11.31 -8.85
C PHE A 48 5.07 10.53 -9.82
N ASP A 49 5.30 9.24 -9.51
CA ASP A 49 6.12 8.33 -10.32
C ASP A 49 5.57 6.89 -10.21
N ALA A 50 4.40 6.66 -10.81
CA ALA A 50 3.72 5.36 -10.76
C ALA A 50 4.55 4.21 -11.37
N GLU A 51 5.51 4.51 -12.26
CA GLU A 51 6.39 3.50 -12.87
C GLU A 51 7.37 2.88 -11.86
N ASN A 52 7.68 3.58 -10.78
CA ASN A 52 8.51 3.10 -9.68
C ASN A 52 7.72 2.74 -8.41
N ALA A 53 6.38 2.74 -8.47
CA ALA A 53 5.55 2.26 -7.39
C ALA A 53 5.59 0.70 -7.29
N TYR A 54 5.33 0.19 -6.10
CA TYR A 54 5.44 -1.24 -5.79
C TYR A 54 4.57 -2.14 -6.68
N HIS A 55 3.38 -1.70 -7.09
CA HIS A 55 2.51 -2.47 -7.98
C HIS A 55 3.09 -2.62 -9.39
N THR A 56 3.84 -1.62 -9.88
CA THR A 56 4.56 -1.72 -11.16
C THR A 56 5.74 -2.67 -11.05
N HIS A 57 6.47 -2.66 -9.92
CA HIS A 57 7.51 -3.65 -9.66
C HIS A 57 6.94 -5.07 -9.55
N LEU A 58 5.82 -5.26 -8.85
CA LEU A 58 5.12 -6.54 -8.81
C LEU A 58 4.72 -7.00 -10.22
N ARG A 59 4.17 -6.11 -11.06
CA ARG A 59 3.87 -6.42 -12.47
C ARG A 59 5.10 -6.92 -13.22
N LYS A 60 6.26 -6.28 -13.05
CA LYS A 60 7.53 -6.70 -13.68
C LYS A 60 7.91 -8.12 -13.26
N ILE A 61 7.80 -8.44 -11.97
CA ILE A 61 8.07 -9.78 -11.45
C ILE A 61 7.08 -10.81 -12.04
N LEU A 62 5.79 -10.54 -11.96
CA LEU A 62 4.75 -11.47 -12.45
C LEU A 62 4.85 -11.69 -13.97
N ASN A 63 5.16 -10.65 -14.75
CA ASN A 63 5.41 -10.79 -16.20
C ASN A 63 6.67 -11.60 -16.50
N THR A 64 7.66 -11.61 -15.62
CA THR A 64 8.85 -12.50 -15.76
C THR A 64 8.46 -13.96 -15.49
N LEU A 65 7.62 -14.20 -14.49
CA LEU A 65 7.17 -15.55 -14.11
C LEU A 65 6.12 -16.11 -15.08
N PHE A 66 5.27 -15.25 -15.64
CA PHE A 66 4.18 -15.59 -16.54
C PHE A 66 4.21 -14.73 -17.81
N PRO A 67 5.23 -14.90 -18.69
CA PRO A 67 5.51 -13.94 -19.78
C PRO A 67 4.43 -13.87 -20.86
N ALA A 68 3.61 -14.90 -21.02
CA ALA A 68 2.51 -14.92 -22.00
C ALA A 68 1.15 -14.52 -21.38
N ALA A 69 1.06 -14.38 -20.04
CA ALA A 69 -0.18 -14.00 -19.39
C ALA A 69 -0.45 -12.49 -19.54
N ALA A 70 -1.64 -12.13 -20.02
CA ALA A 70 -2.09 -10.75 -19.98
C ALA A 70 -2.47 -10.38 -18.53
N LEU A 71 -1.73 -9.44 -17.95
CA LEU A 71 -1.93 -8.93 -16.58
C LEU A 71 -2.24 -7.44 -16.60
N ASN A 72 -3.38 -7.06 -16.06
CA ASN A 72 -3.82 -5.68 -15.88
C ASN A 72 -3.60 -5.24 -14.43
N ILE A 73 -3.01 -4.07 -14.24
CA ILE A 73 -2.86 -3.41 -12.94
C ILE A 73 -3.80 -2.22 -12.86
N ILE A 74 -4.61 -2.17 -11.83
CA ILE A 74 -5.54 -1.08 -11.54
C ILE A 74 -5.00 -0.33 -10.32
N ASN A 75 -4.40 0.83 -10.54
CA ASN A 75 -3.94 1.69 -9.46
C ASN A 75 -5.10 2.56 -8.96
N ALA A 76 -5.62 2.23 -7.79
CA ALA A 76 -6.65 2.96 -7.06
C ALA A 76 -6.09 3.67 -5.81
N GLY A 77 -4.82 4.10 -5.85
CA GLY A 77 -4.20 4.95 -4.84
C GLY A 77 -4.61 6.41 -4.98
N ILE A 78 -4.82 7.12 -3.87
CA ILE A 78 -5.05 8.57 -3.83
C ILE A 78 -4.23 9.18 -2.70
N SER A 79 -3.40 10.19 -3.03
CA SER A 79 -2.58 10.91 -2.05
C SER A 79 -3.43 11.51 -0.92
N GLY A 80 -2.98 11.34 0.32
CA GLY A 80 -3.73 11.73 1.52
C GLY A 80 -4.92 10.82 1.84
N GLY A 81 -5.19 9.77 1.03
CA GLY A 81 -6.32 8.87 1.20
C GLY A 81 -6.28 8.08 2.51
N CYS A 82 -7.45 7.86 3.11
CA CYS A 82 -7.68 7.03 4.29
C CYS A 82 -8.62 5.87 3.95
N ALA A 83 -8.69 4.87 4.80
CA ALA A 83 -9.56 3.70 4.61
C ALA A 83 -11.04 4.09 4.41
N ARG A 84 -11.54 5.10 5.12
CA ARG A 84 -12.91 5.61 4.94
C ARG A 84 -13.15 6.09 3.51
N GLY A 85 -12.31 6.99 2.98
CA GLY A 85 -12.42 7.43 1.60
C GLY A 85 -12.21 6.29 0.60
N GLY A 86 -11.36 5.30 0.94
CA GLY A 86 -11.21 4.06 0.18
C GLY A 86 -12.53 3.29 0.06
N LEU A 87 -13.28 3.15 1.16
CA LEU A 87 -14.60 2.51 1.18
C LEU A 87 -15.62 3.28 0.34
N GLU A 88 -15.65 4.60 0.44
CA GLU A 88 -16.59 5.45 -0.30
C GLU A 88 -16.40 5.35 -1.82
N ARG A 89 -15.17 5.14 -2.29
CA ARG A 89 -14.82 5.08 -3.73
C ARG A 89 -14.58 3.67 -4.29
N ILE A 90 -14.74 2.62 -3.48
CA ILE A 90 -14.39 1.24 -3.87
C ILE A 90 -15.13 0.77 -5.14
N GLU A 91 -16.40 1.16 -5.30
CA GLU A 91 -17.22 0.84 -6.48
C GLU A 91 -16.63 1.49 -7.74
N ARG A 92 -16.35 2.79 -7.64
CA ARG A 92 -15.84 3.59 -8.76
C ARG A 92 -14.44 3.16 -9.20
N ASP A 93 -13.54 2.89 -8.24
CA ASP A 93 -12.11 2.78 -8.51
C ASP A 93 -11.61 1.33 -8.56
N VAL A 94 -12.39 0.38 -8.04
CA VAL A 94 -12.00 -1.03 -7.95
C VAL A 94 -13.05 -1.96 -8.57
N LEU A 95 -14.24 -2.05 -7.99
CA LEU A 95 -15.21 -3.10 -8.32
C LEU A 95 -15.77 -2.99 -9.74
N ARG A 96 -15.91 -1.79 -10.29
CA ARG A 96 -16.33 -1.60 -11.69
C ARG A 96 -15.43 -2.29 -12.72
N TYR A 97 -14.20 -2.59 -12.35
CA TYR A 97 -13.24 -3.27 -13.23
C TYR A 97 -13.23 -4.79 -13.05
N SER A 98 -14.04 -5.31 -12.11
CA SER A 98 -14.14 -6.74 -11.80
C SER A 98 -12.77 -7.41 -11.63
N PRO A 99 -11.90 -6.91 -10.72
CA PRO A 99 -10.57 -7.47 -10.55
C PRO A 99 -10.63 -8.89 -9.95
N ASP A 100 -9.66 -9.72 -10.29
CA ASP A 100 -9.49 -11.04 -9.67
C ASP A 100 -8.99 -10.93 -8.23
N MET A 101 -8.17 -9.90 -7.95
CA MET A 101 -7.58 -9.64 -6.63
C MET A 101 -7.54 -8.13 -6.35
N CYS A 102 -7.63 -7.79 -5.06
CA CYS A 102 -7.37 -6.44 -4.58
C CYS A 102 -6.38 -6.45 -3.42
N VAL A 103 -5.26 -5.74 -3.57
CA VAL A 103 -4.34 -5.42 -2.46
C VAL A 103 -4.83 -4.13 -1.80
N VAL A 104 -5.10 -4.20 -0.50
CA VAL A 104 -5.59 -3.06 0.31
C VAL A 104 -4.47 -2.59 1.23
N CYS A 105 -4.09 -1.31 1.14
CA CYS A 105 -2.99 -0.73 1.93
C CYS A 105 -3.39 0.64 2.46
N PHE A 106 -3.74 0.72 3.75
CA PHE A 106 -4.08 1.94 4.49
C PHE A 106 -3.50 1.92 5.89
N GLY A 107 -3.42 3.08 6.54
CA GLY A 107 -2.98 3.24 7.93
C GLY A 107 -2.18 4.51 8.17
N LEU A 108 -1.34 4.95 7.21
CA LEU A 108 -0.49 6.12 7.38
C LEU A 108 -1.32 7.38 7.69
N ASN A 109 -2.28 7.71 6.83
CA ASN A 109 -3.10 8.90 6.99
C ASN A 109 -4.23 8.72 8.02
N ASP A 110 -4.68 7.48 8.22
CA ASP A 110 -5.75 7.17 9.18
C ASP A 110 -5.36 7.57 10.60
N THR A 111 -4.07 7.39 10.97
CA THR A 111 -3.54 7.79 12.29
C THR A 111 -3.66 9.29 12.58
N GLY A 112 -3.63 10.14 11.56
CA GLY A 112 -3.75 11.59 11.70
C GLY A 112 -5.19 12.11 11.60
N ASN A 113 -6.08 11.37 10.91
CA ASN A 113 -7.38 11.89 10.52
C ASN A 113 -8.57 11.30 11.30
N TYR A 114 -8.46 10.04 11.78
CA TYR A 114 -9.61 9.33 12.35
C TYR A 114 -9.24 8.55 13.62
N GLY A 115 -10.26 8.23 14.42
CA GLY A 115 -10.11 7.31 15.54
C GLY A 115 -9.95 5.86 15.06
N ILE A 116 -9.30 5.02 15.89
CA ILE A 116 -9.02 3.61 15.55
C ILE A 116 -10.29 2.81 15.25
N GLU A 117 -11.42 3.12 15.90
CA GLU A 117 -12.68 2.42 15.66
C GLU A 117 -13.27 2.76 14.28
N GLU A 118 -13.10 4.00 13.81
CA GLU A 118 -13.53 4.41 12.48
C GLU A 118 -12.65 3.75 11.40
N TYR A 119 -11.34 3.69 11.61
CA TYR A 119 -10.41 2.96 10.75
C TYR A 119 -10.78 1.47 10.64
N LYS A 120 -11.04 0.81 11.78
CA LYS A 120 -11.48 -0.59 11.84
C LYS A 120 -12.79 -0.81 11.07
N ALA A 121 -13.78 0.06 11.27
CA ALA A 121 -15.07 -0.03 10.59
C ALA A 121 -14.91 0.12 9.07
N ALA A 122 -14.10 1.09 8.62
CA ALA A 122 -13.84 1.32 7.21
C ALA A 122 -13.13 0.12 6.54
N LEU A 123 -12.07 -0.42 7.15
CA LEU A 123 -11.39 -1.63 6.64
C LEU A 123 -12.32 -2.84 6.59
N THR A 124 -13.12 -3.04 7.64
CA THR A 124 -14.12 -4.11 7.67
C THR A 124 -15.07 -3.98 6.47
N GLY A 125 -15.58 -2.78 6.22
CA GLY A 125 -16.46 -2.50 5.08
C GLY A 125 -15.78 -2.75 3.73
N ILE A 126 -14.50 -2.35 3.56
CA ILE A 126 -13.72 -2.63 2.34
C ILE A 126 -13.60 -4.14 2.13
N PHE A 127 -13.17 -4.89 3.14
CA PHE A 127 -13.00 -6.34 3.03
C PHE A 127 -14.30 -7.05 2.72
N ASP A 128 -15.39 -6.69 3.41
CA ASP A 128 -16.71 -7.30 3.19
C ASP A 128 -17.24 -7.04 1.78
N ARG A 129 -17.03 -5.82 1.24
CA ARG A 129 -17.42 -5.49 -0.14
C ARG A 129 -16.64 -6.31 -1.16
N LEU A 130 -15.31 -6.41 -1.02
CA LEU A 130 -14.47 -7.17 -1.93
C LEU A 130 -14.80 -8.66 -1.89
N LEU A 131 -14.89 -9.25 -0.70
CA LEU A 131 -15.22 -10.67 -0.53
C LEU A 131 -16.61 -11.01 -1.05
N LYS A 132 -17.60 -10.13 -0.87
CA LYS A 132 -18.97 -10.31 -1.40
C LYS A 132 -18.99 -10.40 -2.92
N GLU A 133 -18.14 -9.66 -3.60
CA GLU A 133 -18.02 -9.69 -5.07
C GLU A 133 -17.06 -10.81 -5.57
N GLY A 134 -16.58 -11.68 -4.66
CA GLY A 134 -15.69 -12.79 -5.00
C GLY A 134 -14.26 -12.37 -5.38
N VAL A 135 -13.85 -11.17 -5.02
CA VAL A 135 -12.49 -10.67 -5.24
C VAL A 135 -11.56 -11.25 -4.18
N GLU A 136 -10.44 -11.85 -4.58
CA GLU A 136 -9.38 -12.22 -3.62
C GLU A 136 -8.78 -10.95 -2.98
N VAL A 137 -8.48 -11.02 -1.69
CA VAL A 137 -7.96 -9.86 -0.95
C VAL A 137 -6.63 -10.19 -0.30
N ILE A 138 -5.67 -9.28 -0.39
CA ILE A 138 -4.49 -9.21 0.48
C ILE A 138 -4.57 -7.89 1.25
N PHE A 139 -4.43 -7.94 2.58
CA PHE A 139 -4.15 -6.75 3.37
C PHE A 139 -2.64 -6.56 3.45
N MET A 140 -2.13 -5.45 2.92
CA MET A 140 -0.72 -5.08 3.03
C MET A 140 -0.56 -3.97 4.06
N THR A 141 0.30 -4.17 5.07
CA THR A 141 0.67 -3.07 5.95
C THR A 141 1.63 -2.12 5.22
N PRO A 142 1.52 -0.79 5.41
CA PRO A 142 2.46 0.17 4.83
C PRO A 142 3.85 0.06 5.46
N ASN A 143 4.77 0.95 5.03
CA ASN A 143 6.06 1.19 5.65
C ASN A 143 5.95 1.86 7.03
N MET A 144 7.07 2.00 7.72
CA MET A 144 7.21 2.93 8.83
C MET A 144 7.16 4.38 8.35
N MET A 145 6.70 5.27 9.21
CA MET A 145 6.93 6.70 9.09
C MET A 145 8.34 7.06 9.62
N CYS A 146 8.74 8.32 9.47
CA CYS A 146 10.02 8.81 10.00
C CYS A 146 10.12 8.59 11.52
N THR A 147 11.34 8.31 12.00
CA THR A 147 11.66 8.11 13.42
C THR A 147 12.42 9.31 14.01
N LYS A 148 12.72 10.28 13.17
CA LYS A 148 13.31 11.59 13.48
C LYS A 148 12.97 12.60 12.40
N ILE A 149 13.12 13.89 12.71
CA ILE A 149 13.08 14.92 11.66
C ILE A 149 14.43 14.95 10.97
N SER A 150 14.46 14.65 9.69
CA SER A 150 15.69 14.64 8.87
C SER A 150 16.23 16.07 8.69
N CYS A 151 17.56 16.19 8.69
CA CYS A 151 18.24 17.46 8.39
C CYS A 151 18.07 17.90 6.93
N HIS A 152 17.55 17.01 6.06
CA HIS A 152 17.23 17.31 4.65
C HIS A 152 15.94 18.09 4.49
N ILE A 153 15.04 18.09 5.49
CA ILE A 153 13.81 18.89 5.49
C ILE A 153 14.18 20.32 5.85
N LYS A 154 14.16 21.23 4.86
CA LYS A 154 14.52 22.65 5.01
C LYS A 154 13.32 23.55 5.17
N GLU A 155 12.19 23.20 4.57
CA GLU A 155 10.96 23.97 4.56
C GLU A 155 10.20 23.81 5.89
N GLU A 156 9.87 24.95 6.51
CA GLU A 156 9.20 24.96 7.82
C GLU A 156 7.80 24.34 7.80
N ASN A 157 7.05 24.53 6.72
CA ASN A 157 5.72 23.95 6.55
C ASN A 157 5.80 22.41 6.45
N ILE A 158 6.79 21.85 5.73
CA ILE A 158 7.03 20.39 5.63
C ILE A 158 7.49 19.86 6.99
N ARG A 159 8.39 20.58 7.67
CA ARG A 159 8.87 20.22 9.01
C ARG A 159 7.74 20.09 10.01
N LYS A 160 6.82 21.06 10.02
CA LYS A 160 5.66 21.07 10.93
C LYS A 160 4.76 19.83 10.71
N VAL A 161 4.45 19.50 9.46
CA VAL A 161 3.72 18.26 9.13
C VAL A 161 4.53 17.02 9.55
N GLY A 162 5.84 17.07 9.38
CA GLY A 162 6.75 15.98 9.79
C GLY A 162 6.73 15.70 11.29
N GLU A 163 6.51 16.70 12.14
CA GLU A 163 6.41 16.54 13.60
C GLU A 163 5.18 15.70 14.01
N ASP A 164 4.04 15.92 13.34
CA ASP A 164 2.83 15.11 13.57
C ASP A 164 3.02 13.66 13.08
N ILE A 165 3.64 13.49 11.91
CA ILE A 165 3.96 12.17 11.34
C ILE A 165 4.92 11.43 12.27
N LEU A 166 5.99 12.08 12.71
CA LEU A 166 6.96 11.54 13.67
C LEU A 166 6.27 11.08 14.96
N ASN A 167 5.40 11.93 15.52
CA ASN A 167 4.68 11.61 16.76
C ASN A 167 3.80 10.34 16.57
N ASN A 168 3.11 10.18 15.45
CA ASN A 168 2.31 9.00 15.16
C ASN A 168 3.18 7.71 15.11
N GLN A 169 4.43 7.81 14.65
CA GLN A 169 5.37 6.69 14.62
C GLN A 169 5.93 6.39 16.04
N VAL A 170 6.53 7.38 16.69
CA VAL A 170 7.28 7.15 17.94
C VAL A 170 6.37 6.90 19.14
N SER A 171 5.14 7.39 19.14
CA SER A 171 4.13 7.03 20.15
C SER A 171 3.60 5.60 20.02
N GLY A 172 3.95 4.91 18.93
CA GLY A 172 3.44 3.57 18.61
C GLY A 172 2.00 3.57 18.07
N LYS A 173 1.41 4.74 17.78
CA LYS A 173 0.02 4.85 17.30
C LYS A 173 -0.17 4.12 15.97
N LEU A 174 0.76 4.31 15.00
CA LEU A 174 0.70 3.57 13.73
C LEU A 174 0.70 2.06 13.97
N GLY A 175 1.61 1.56 14.80
CA GLY A 175 1.66 0.13 15.14
C GLY A 175 0.35 -0.41 15.70
N GLN A 176 -0.34 0.34 16.58
CA GLN A 176 -1.64 -0.04 17.14
C GLN A 176 -2.73 -0.15 16.07
N TYR A 177 -2.78 0.80 15.11
CA TYR A 177 -3.72 0.76 13.99
C TYR A 177 -3.48 -0.45 13.09
N LEU A 178 -2.22 -0.72 12.75
CA LEU A 178 -1.86 -1.84 11.88
C LEU A 178 -2.12 -3.19 12.55
N GLU A 179 -1.86 -3.34 13.85
CA GLU A 179 -2.20 -4.55 14.60
C GLU A 179 -3.72 -4.79 14.64
N ALA A 180 -4.53 -3.73 14.80
CA ALA A 180 -5.98 -3.85 14.72
C ALA A 180 -6.43 -4.29 13.32
N ALA A 181 -5.86 -3.73 12.26
CA ALA A 181 -6.14 -4.09 10.87
C ALA A 181 -5.76 -5.55 10.57
N LYS A 182 -4.59 -6.00 11.01
CA LYS A 182 -4.15 -7.41 10.84
C LYS A 182 -5.14 -8.38 11.51
N LYS A 183 -5.61 -8.07 12.72
CA LYS A 183 -6.61 -8.89 13.41
C LYS A 183 -7.92 -9.00 12.63
N ILE A 184 -8.39 -7.90 12.00
CA ILE A 184 -9.58 -7.91 11.15
C ILE A 184 -9.34 -8.79 9.91
N ALA A 185 -8.21 -8.60 9.21
CA ALA A 185 -7.87 -9.40 8.03
C ALA A 185 -7.84 -10.90 8.37
N VAL A 186 -7.12 -11.29 9.43
CA VAL A 186 -7.01 -12.68 9.88
C VAL A 186 -8.39 -13.25 10.25
N SER A 187 -9.25 -12.49 10.93
CA SER A 187 -10.61 -12.95 11.29
C SER A 187 -11.50 -13.24 10.07
N LYS A 188 -11.15 -12.69 8.91
CA LYS A 188 -11.85 -12.91 7.63
C LYS A 188 -11.08 -13.85 6.68
N ASN A 189 -10.05 -14.55 7.17
CA ASN A 189 -9.13 -15.40 6.38
C ASN A 189 -8.48 -14.64 5.21
N ILE A 190 -8.20 -13.35 5.38
CA ILE A 190 -7.48 -12.54 4.42
C ILE A 190 -5.98 -12.62 4.73
N PRO A 191 -5.13 -13.05 3.78
CA PRO A 191 -3.68 -13.03 3.92
C PRO A 191 -3.15 -11.63 4.23
N VAL A 192 -2.15 -11.57 5.12
CA VAL A 192 -1.49 -10.32 5.52
C VAL A 192 -0.08 -10.28 4.96
N CYS A 193 0.19 -9.29 4.11
CA CYS A 193 1.53 -8.93 3.65
C CYS A 193 2.12 -7.90 4.63
N ASP A 194 2.86 -8.36 5.66
CA ASP A 194 3.32 -7.50 6.76
C ASP A 194 4.64 -6.78 6.44
N CYS A 195 4.57 -5.75 5.60
CA CYS A 195 5.72 -4.90 5.26
C CYS A 195 6.19 -4.05 6.45
N TYR A 196 5.28 -3.59 7.32
CA TYR A 196 5.64 -2.82 8.52
C TYR A 196 6.62 -3.59 9.42
N SER A 197 6.38 -4.87 9.65
CA SER A 197 7.29 -5.71 10.44
C SER A 197 8.67 -5.86 9.78
N LYS A 198 8.75 -5.89 8.45
CA LYS A 198 10.03 -5.90 7.72
C LYS A 198 10.79 -4.59 7.93
N TRP A 199 10.11 -3.45 7.88
CA TRP A 199 10.72 -2.13 8.21
C TRP A 199 11.20 -2.07 9.66
N LYS A 200 10.40 -2.58 10.62
CA LYS A 200 10.81 -2.69 12.03
C LYS A 200 12.06 -3.55 12.21
N THR A 201 12.20 -4.60 11.42
CA THR A 201 13.41 -5.45 11.45
C THR A 201 14.65 -4.66 11.01
N LEU A 202 14.54 -3.82 9.96
CA LEU A 202 15.63 -2.95 9.53
C LEU A 202 16.01 -1.95 10.63
N GLU A 203 15.02 -1.26 11.21
CA GLU A 203 15.25 -0.33 12.31
C GLU A 203 15.96 -1.00 13.51
N ASN A 204 15.46 -2.15 13.94
CA ASN A 204 16.03 -2.91 15.06
C ASN A 204 17.46 -3.40 14.79
N SER A 205 17.84 -3.52 13.50
CA SER A 205 19.19 -3.87 13.06
C SER A 205 20.12 -2.65 12.93
N GLY A 206 19.65 -1.45 13.29
CA GLY A 206 20.44 -0.22 13.29
C GLY A 206 20.39 0.57 11.97
N VAL A 207 19.49 0.20 11.04
CA VAL A 207 19.27 0.96 9.79
C VAL A 207 18.49 2.23 10.13
N ASP A 208 18.93 3.37 9.63
CA ASP A 208 18.19 4.62 9.68
C ASP A 208 17.03 4.59 8.66
N THR A 209 15.86 4.16 9.13
CA THR A 209 14.70 3.99 8.25
C THR A 209 14.12 5.32 7.75
N THR A 210 14.42 6.46 8.40
CA THR A 210 14.04 7.79 7.91
C THR A 210 14.72 8.11 6.57
N GLU A 211 15.97 7.68 6.40
CA GLU A 211 16.71 7.90 5.15
C GLU A 211 16.27 6.96 4.00
N LEU A 212 15.45 5.95 4.30
CA LEU A 212 14.80 5.10 3.29
C LEU A 212 13.47 5.68 2.77
N LEU A 213 13.11 6.88 3.24
CA LEU A 213 11.90 7.61 2.82
C LEU A 213 12.28 8.73 1.85
N ALA A 214 11.70 8.74 0.66
CA ALA A 214 11.98 9.71 -0.40
C ALA A 214 11.68 11.17 0.04
N ASN A 215 10.64 11.35 0.86
CA ASN A 215 10.28 12.63 1.44
C ASN A 215 10.79 12.81 2.88
N HIS A 216 11.55 11.84 3.40
CA HIS A 216 11.99 11.77 4.80
C HIS A 216 10.86 11.82 5.84
N LEU A 217 9.62 11.55 5.44
CA LEU A 217 8.43 11.56 6.27
C LEU A 217 7.72 10.20 6.31
N ASN A 218 7.15 9.78 5.16
CA ASN A 218 6.30 8.59 5.09
C ASN A 218 6.23 7.92 3.70
N HIS A 219 6.85 8.47 2.65
CA HIS A 219 6.88 7.85 1.33
C HIS A 219 8.19 7.07 1.14
N PRO A 220 8.17 5.75 0.93
CA PRO A 220 9.37 4.96 0.65
C PRO A 220 10.11 5.45 -0.59
N THR A 221 11.44 5.30 -0.61
CA THR A 221 12.21 5.53 -1.83
C THR A 221 11.77 4.57 -2.94
N ARG A 222 12.14 4.87 -4.19
CA ARG A 222 11.87 4.00 -5.35
C ARG A 222 12.44 2.60 -5.16
N ASP A 223 13.65 2.51 -4.61
CA ASP A 223 14.29 1.22 -4.33
C ASP A 223 13.57 0.45 -3.23
N MET A 224 13.07 1.13 -2.19
CA MET A 224 12.32 0.48 -1.12
C MET A 224 10.94 -0.02 -1.55
N ASN A 225 10.40 0.46 -2.67
CA ASN A 225 9.18 -0.10 -3.26
C ASN A 225 9.36 -1.55 -3.75
N TRP A 226 10.58 -2.00 -4.03
CA TRP A 226 10.87 -3.41 -4.29
C TRP A 226 10.62 -4.31 -3.08
N LEU A 227 10.83 -3.82 -1.84
CA LEU A 227 10.52 -4.59 -0.65
C LEU A 227 9.03 -4.99 -0.59
N PHE A 228 8.13 -4.05 -0.93
CA PHE A 228 6.70 -4.34 -1.01
C PHE A 228 6.38 -5.36 -2.11
N ALA A 229 6.95 -5.18 -3.30
CA ALA A 229 6.73 -6.07 -4.43
C ALA A 229 7.16 -7.51 -4.13
N TYR A 230 8.35 -7.71 -3.55
CA TYR A 230 8.83 -9.04 -3.14
C TYR A 230 7.97 -9.64 -2.01
N SER A 231 7.56 -8.82 -1.02
CA SER A 231 6.70 -9.28 0.07
C SER A 231 5.33 -9.72 -0.43
N LEU A 232 4.78 -9.02 -1.43
CA LEU A 232 3.54 -9.43 -2.10
C LEU A 232 3.71 -10.75 -2.85
N VAL A 233 4.83 -10.94 -3.58
CA VAL A 233 5.12 -12.22 -4.25
C VAL A 233 5.15 -13.35 -3.23
N GLU A 234 5.89 -13.22 -2.12
CA GLU A 234 5.91 -14.21 -1.04
C GLU A 234 4.47 -14.53 -0.59
N THR A 235 3.69 -13.49 -0.22
CA THR A 235 2.31 -13.68 0.25
C THR A 235 1.42 -14.36 -0.79
N MET A 236 1.54 -14.00 -2.07
CA MET A 236 0.73 -14.57 -3.16
C MET A 236 1.04 -16.02 -3.46
N PHE A 237 2.27 -16.48 -3.25
CA PHE A 237 2.70 -17.86 -3.58
C PHE A 237 2.65 -18.80 -2.38
N GLU A 238 2.66 -18.29 -1.14
CA GLU A 238 2.58 -19.12 0.07
C GLU A 238 1.13 -19.43 0.50
N ASN A 239 0.12 -18.70 -0.02
CA ASN A 239 -1.31 -18.85 0.28
C ASN A 239 -2.12 -19.26 -1.01
#